data_ad9b57584815997b7e2ad81d4f509bcb
#
_entry.id   ad9b57584815997b7e2ad81d4f509bcb
#
_cell.length_a   1.000
_cell.length_b   1.000
_cell.length_c   1.000
_cell.angle_alpha   90.00
_cell.angle_beta   90.00
_cell.angle_gamma   90.00
#
_symmetry.space_group_name_H-M   'P 1'
#
loop_
_entity.id
_entity.type
_entity.pdbx_description
1 polymer ?
#
loop_
_entity_poly.entity_id
_entity_poly.type
_entity_poly.pdbx_seq_one_letter_code
_entity_poly.pdbx_strand_id
1 'polypeptide(L)'
;GNLFSVHELKNGNWLVGCGDAHRFIEIEARSGKILREVNSSMLKDVDLLFVAETIRLKNGNTLVCNWGGHSANKTQAKVLEVSPDNQVVWQLQNPEIDNVSAIWVDR
;
A
#
# COMPACT_ATOMS: atom_id res chain seq x y z
N GLY A 1 -11.11 -9.52 3.31
CA GLY A 1 -9.98 -9.36 4.18
C GLY A 1 -10.22 -8.29 5.25
N ASN A 2 -9.37 -8.30 6.23
CA ASN A 2 -9.48 -7.32 7.32
C ASN A 2 -8.93 -5.96 6.90
N LEU A 3 -9.59 -4.90 7.37
CA LEU A 3 -9.04 -3.56 7.27
C LEU A 3 -7.83 -3.46 8.20
N PHE A 4 -6.79 -2.80 7.75
CA PHE A 4 -5.65 -2.50 8.61
C PHE A 4 -5.43 -1.01 8.78
N SER A 5 -5.46 -0.24 7.71
CA SER A 5 -5.28 1.21 7.78
C SER A 5 -6.29 1.91 6.90
N VAL A 6 -6.72 3.10 7.32
CA VAL A 6 -7.68 3.92 6.59
C VAL A 6 -7.22 5.37 6.66
N HIS A 7 -7.12 6.02 5.50
CA HIS A 7 -6.79 7.44 5.41
C HIS A 7 -7.78 8.15 4.52
N GLU A 8 -8.24 9.32 4.96
CA GLU A 8 -9.09 10.17 4.14
C GLU A 8 -8.24 10.92 3.12
N LEU A 9 -8.67 10.86 1.86
CA LEU A 9 -8.03 11.59 0.77
C LEU A 9 -8.58 13.02 0.70
N LYS A 10 -7.87 13.89 -0.03
CA LYS A 10 -8.30 15.29 -0.17
C LYS A 10 -9.67 15.43 -0.81
N ASN A 11 -10.05 14.48 -1.67
CA ASN A 11 -11.36 14.49 -2.32
C ASN A 11 -12.46 13.89 -1.44
N GLY A 12 -12.16 13.50 -0.21
CA GLY A 12 -13.13 12.92 0.71
C GLY A 12 -13.27 11.42 0.64
N ASN A 13 -12.65 10.77 -0.32
CA ASN A 13 -12.67 9.32 -0.41
C ASN A 13 -11.66 8.71 0.56
N TRP A 14 -11.65 7.37 0.66
CA TRP A 14 -10.83 6.66 1.63
C TRP A 14 -9.80 5.79 0.93
N LEU A 15 -8.56 5.86 1.40
CA LEU A 15 -7.47 4.97 0.98
C LEU A 15 -7.28 3.92 2.08
N VAL A 16 -7.39 2.65 1.72
CA VAL A 16 -7.45 1.54 2.68
C VAL A 16 -6.38 0.52 2.39
N GLY A 17 -5.53 0.25 3.38
CA GLY A 17 -4.61 -0.87 3.34
C GLY A 17 -5.28 -2.09 3.96
N CYS A 18 -5.35 -3.17 3.22
CA CYS A 18 -6.18 -4.32 3.59
C CYS A 18 -5.39 -5.48 4.22
N GLY A 19 -4.18 -5.22 4.75
CA GLY A 19 -3.43 -6.22 5.51
C GLY A 19 -3.25 -7.53 4.76
N ASP A 20 -3.74 -8.62 5.37
CA ASP A 20 -3.61 -9.98 4.81
C ASP A 20 -4.41 -10.21 3.54
N ALA A 21 -5.23 -9.28 3.10
CA ALA A 21 -5.91 -9.39 1.81
C ALA A 21 -4.99 -9.07 0.63
N HIS A 22 -3.74 -8.70 0.88
CA HIS A 22 -2.69 -8.51 -0.11
C HIS A 22 -3.05 -7.44 -1.14
N ARG A 23 -3.72 -6.37 -0.67
CA ARG A 23 -4.16 -5.28 -1.56
C ARG A 23 -4.31 -3.98 -0.81
N PHE A 24 -4.36 -2.89 -1.57
CA PHE A 24 -4.94 -1.64 -1.07
C PHE A 24 -6.05 -1.21 -2.02
N ILE A 25 -6.99 -0.44 -1.49
CA ILE A 25 -8.16 -0.01 -2.25
C ILE A 25 -8.45 1.47 -2.01
N GLU A 26 -9.17 2.06 -2.94
CA GLU A 26 -9.75 3.39 -2.78
C GLU A 26 -11.26 3.26 -2.81
N ILE A 27 -11.93 3.80 -1.81
CA ILE A 27 -13.38 3.66 -1.61
C ILE A 27 -14.04 5.02 -1.69
N GLU A 28 -15.16 5.10 -2.41
CA GLU A 28 -16.01 6.29 -2.38
C GLU A 28 -16.71 6.38 -1.04
N ALA A 29 -16.52 7.51 -0.32
CA ALA A 29 -17.03 7.66 1.04
C ALA A 29 -18.55 7.58 1.13
N ARG A 30 -19.26 8.12 0.10
CA ARG A 30 -20.73 8.21 0.14
C ARG A 30 -21.41 6.87 -0.03
N SER A 31 -20.89 6.03 -0.92
CA SER A 31 -21.55 4.78 -1.32
C SER A 31 -20.86 3.54 -0.79
N GLY A 32 -19.60 3.64 -0.35
CA GLY A 32 -18.78 2.50 -0.02
C GLY A 32 -18.28 1.73 -1.23
N LYS A 33 -18.48 2.28 -2.43
CA LYS A 33 -18.07 1.62 -3.66
C LYS A 33 -16.55 1.63 -3.80
N ILE A 34 -15.98 0.48 -4.18
CA ILE A 34 -14.56 0.39 -4.49
C ILE A 34 -14.32 1.04 -5.85
N LEU A 35 -13.51 2.11 -5.85
CA LEU A 35 -13.15 2.85 -7.06
C LEU A 35 -11.90 2.30 -7.71
N ARG A 36 -10.98 1.75 -6.92
CA ARG A 36 -9.71 1.22 -7.39
C ARG A 36 -9.25 0.13 -6.45
N GLU A 37 -8.73 -0.94 -7.01
CA GLU A 37 -8.06 -2.00 -6.24
C GLU A 37 -6.69 -2.23 -6.84
N VAL A 38 -5.67 -2.37 -5.98
CA VAL A 38 -4.32 -2.73 -6.41
C VAL A 38 -3.87 -3.93 -5.59
N ASN A 39 -3.63 -5.04 -6.26
CA ASN A 39 -3.16 -6.27 -5.63
C ASN A 39 -1.83 -6.72 -6.28
N SER A 40 -1.25 -7.80 -5.76
CA SER A 40 0.07 -8.28 -6.20
C SER A 40 0.12 -8.58 -7.71
N SER A 41 -0.95 -9.09 -8.28
CA SER A 41 -0.95 -9.46 -9.70
C SER A 41 -0.88 -8.26 -10.63
N MET A 42 -1.15 -7.06 -10.12
CA MET A 42 -1.15 -5.82 -10.89
C MET A 42 0.20 -5.11 -10.80
N LEU A 43 1.12 -5.58 -9.96
CA LEU A 43 2.43 -4.97 -9.73
C LEU A 43 3.52 -5.92 -10.23
N LYS A 44 4.41 -5.41 -11.06
CA LYS A 44 5.48 -6.21 -11.64
C LYS A 44 6.54 -6.53 -10.58
N ASP A 45 6.85 -7.82 -10.44
CA ASP A 45 7.95 -8.32 -9.59
C ASP A 45 7.83 -7.94 -8.12
N VAL A 46 6.62 -7.69 -7.64
CA VAL A 46 6.36 -7.33 -6.24
C VAL A 46 5.18 -8.13 -5.71
N ASP A 47 5.36 -8.73 -4.54
CA ASP A 47 4.27 -9.34 -3.80
C ASP A 47 3.86 -8.44 -2.64
N LEU A 48 2.57 -8.15 -2.54
CA LEU A 48 2.01 -7.46 -1.38
C LEU A 48 1.67 -8.51 -0.34
N LEU A 49 2.53 -8.63 0.68
CA LEU A 49 2.36 -9.67 1.71
C LEU A 49 1.39 -9.23 2.78
N PHE A 50 1.59 -8.03 3.33
CA PHE A 50 0.68 -7.46 4.30
C PHE A 50 0.68 -5.95 4.11
N VAL A 51 -0.39 -5.41 3.57
CA VAL A 51 -0.49 -3.98 3.30
C VAL A 51 -0.89 -3.29 4.59
N ALA A 52 0.11 -2.74 5.29
CA ALA A 52 -0.08 -2.16 6.62
C ALA A 52 -0.53 -0.70 6.56
N GLU A 53 0.19 0.12 5.80
CA GLU A 53 -0.06 1.55 5.73
C GLU A 53 -0.02 2.01 4.29
N THR A 54 -0.89 2.95 3.93
CA THR A 54 -0.87 3.55 2.59
C THR A 54 -1.04 5.06 2.72
N ILE A 55 -0.27 5.81 1.92
CA ILE A 55 -0.29 7.28 1.94
C ILE A 55 -0.33 7.78 0.51
N ARG A 56 -1.30 8.66 0.20
CA ARG A 56 -1.35 9.32 -1.10
C ARG A 56 -0.42 10.53 -1.10
N LEU A 57 0.50 10.58 -2.07
CA LEU A 57 1.42 11.70 -2.24
C LEU A 57 0.80 12.82 -3.08
N LYS A 58 1.40 14.01 -3.02
CA LYS A 58 0.92 15.18 -3.78
C LYS A 58 0.91 14.94 -5.28
N ASN A 59 1.84 14.12 -5.78
CA ASN A 59 1.93 13.81 -7.20
C ASN A 59 0.93 12.75 -7.67
N GLY A 60 0.07 12.26 -6.77
CA GLY A 60 -0.91 11.23 -7.08
C GLY A 60 -0.43 9.81 -6.89
N ASN A 61 0.85 9.59 -6.62
CA ASN A 61 1.37 8.26 -6.33
C ASN A 61 0.99 7.84 -4.92
N THR A 62 1.10 6.55 -4.65
CA THR A 62 0.76 5.97 -3.34
C THR A 62 1.99 5.30 -2.76
N LEU A 63 2.37 5.68 -1.55
CA LEU A 63 3.35 4.93 -0.77
C LEU A 63 2.63 3.79 -0.04
N VAL A 64 3.22 2.62 -0.06
CA VAL A 64 2.66 1.41 0.54
C VAL A 64 3.70 0.80 1.47
N CYS A 65 3.34 0.61 2.73
CA CYS A 65 4.13 -0.19 3.66
C CYS A 65 3.74 -1.64 3.49
N ASN A 66 4.67 -2.44 3.02
CA ASN A 66 4.46 -3.86 2.73
C ASN A 66 5.16 -4.67 3.82
N TRP A 67 4.47 -4.87 4.94
CA TRP A 67 5.02 -5.64 6.04
C TRP A 67 5.15 -7.10 5.64
N GLY A 68 6.29 -7.72 5.97
CA GLY A 68 6.52 -9.13 5.69
C GLY A 68 5.60 -10.07 6.49
N GLY A 69 4.93 -9.53 7.51
CA GLY A 69 4.02 -10.30 8.32
C GLY A 69 4.70 -11.47 8.96
N HIS A 70 4.14 -12.64 8.77
CA HIS A 70 4.70 -13.88 9.29
C HIS A 70 5.65 -14.55 8.30
N SER A 71 5.92 -13.93 7.16
CA SER A 71 6.83 -14.46 6.16
C SER A 71 8.28 -14.34 6.61
N ALA A 72 9.08 -15.34 6.33
CA ALA A 72 10.52 -15.29 6.53
C ALA A 72 11.27 -14.62 5.38
N ASN A 73 10.58 -14.23 4.32
CA ASN A 73 11.19 -13.65 3.13
C ASN A 73 11.51 -12.17 3.37
N LYS A 74 12.79 -11.89 3.68
CA LYS A 74 13.25 -10.53 3.96
C LYS A 74 13.71 -9.78 2.71
N THR A 75 13.60 -10.40 1.53
CA THR A 75 14.01 -9.75 0.28
C THR A 75 12.86 -9.00 -0.38
N GLN A 76 11.63 -9.17 0.08
CA GLN A 76 10.50 -8.44 -0.45
C GLN A 76 10.60 -6.95 -0.15
N ALA A 77 10.10 -6.13 -1.07
CA ALA A 77 10.09 -4.70 -0.88
C ALA A 77 9.31 -4.32 0.37
N LYS A 78 9.90 -3.49 1.21
CA LYS A 78 9.30 -3.05 2.47
C LYS A 78 8.42 -1.82 2.29
N VAL A 79 8.83 -0.95 1.39
CA VAL A 79 8.11 0.27 1.05
C VAL A 79 8.09 0.40 -0.46
N LEU A 80 6.93 0.73 -1.00
CA LEU A 80 6.73 0.89 -2.44
C LEU A 80 6.13 2.26 -2.72
N GLU A 81 6.51 2.85 -3.84
CA GLU A 81 5.77 3.96 -4.40
C GLU A 81 5.12 3.48 -5.70
N VAL A 82 3.80 3.59 -5.78
CA VAL A 82 2.99 3.08 -6.89
C VAL A 82 2.28 4.25 -7.57
N SER A 83 2.42 4.34 -8.88
CA SER A 83 1.78 5.39 -9.69
C SER A 83 0.29 5.11 -9.88
N PRO A 84 -0.49 6.12 -10.36
CA PRO A 84 -1.93 5.90 -10.62
C PRO A 84 -2.21 4.80 -11.65
N ASP A 85 -1.26 4.50 -12.54
CA ASP A 85 -1.40 3.44 -13.53
C ASP A 85 -0.76 2.13 -13.07
N ASN A 86 -0.56 1.97 -11.76
CA ASN A 86 -0.09 0.73 -11.13
C ASN A 86 1.34 0.35 -11.48
N GLN A 87 2.20 1.35 -11.70
CA GLN A 87 3.62 1.12 -11.89
C GLN A 87 4.36 1.31 -10.57
N VAL A 88 5.27 0.40 -10.24
CA VAL A 88 6.16 0.55 -9.10
C VAL A 88 7.30 1.47 -9.54
N VAL A 89 7.30 2.70 -9.06
CA VAL A 89 8.28 3.72 -9.48
C VAL A 89 9.45 3.82 -8.52
N TRP A 90 9.31 3.26 -7.31
CA TRP A 90 10.36 3.24 -6.30
C TRP A 90 10.07 2.15 -5.29
N GLN A 91 11.13 1.54 -4.73
CA GLN A 91 10.96 0.55 -3.67
C GLN A 91 12.19 0.51 -2.76
N LEU A 92 11.95 0.16 -1.51
CA LEU A 92 12.98 -0.08 -0.51
C LEU A 92 13.01 -1.57 -0.18
N GLN A 93 14.16 -2.21 -0.43
CA GLN A 93 14.38 -3.63 -0.18
C GLN A 93 15.65 -3.80 0.65
N ASN A 94 15.63 -3.36 1.90
CA ASN A 94 16.80 -3.50 2.75
C ASN A 94 16.62 -4.73 3.66
N PRO A 95 17.39 -5.81 3.48
CA PRO A 95 17.24 -7.01 4.29
C PRO A 95 17.58 -6.81 5.76
N GLU A 96 18.26 -5.71 6.11
CA GLU A 96 18.55 -5.39 7.51
C GLU A 96 17.34 -4.77 8.21
N ILE A 97 16.33 -4.34 7.45
CA ILE A 97 15.08 -3.85 8.00
C ILE A 97 14.07 -5.00 7.98
N ASP A 98 13.67 -5.46 9.16
CA ASP A 98 12.79 -6.62 9.25
C ASP A 98 11.40 -6.31 8.69
N ASN A 99 10.74 -5.28 9.23
CA ASN A 99 9.41 -4.91 8.77
C ASN A 99 9.16 -3.42 8.94
N VAL A 100 8.38 -2.86 8.00
CA VAL A 100 7.92 -1.48 8.07
C VAL A 100 6.40 -1.50 8.09
N SER A 101 5.79 -1.02 9.17
CA SER A 101 4.34 -1.01 9.31
C SER A 101 3.73 0.38 9.16
N ALA A 102 4.52 1.44 9.26
CA ALA A 102 4.05 2.81 9.12
C ALA A 102 5.13 3.69 8.51
N ILE A 103 4.71 4.70 7.77
CA ILE A 103 5.59 5.69 7.16
C ILE A 103 5.10 7.08 7.54
N TRP A 104 6.03 7.95 7.84
CA TRP A 104 5.78 9.37 7.97
C TRP A 104 6.31 10.10 6.75
N VAL A 105 5.47 10.90 6.11
CA VAL A 105 5.86 11.69 4.94
C VAL A 105 5.48 13.14 5.16
N ASP A 106 6.42 14.03 4.97
CA ASP A 106 6.17 15.48 5.00
C ASP A 106 5.54 15.88 3.66
N ARG A 107 4.30 16.31 3.74
CA ARG A 107 3.53 16.63 2.53
C ARG A 107 3.51 18.11 2.26
#